data_a673f68ec8535224eb9bc65bea9c9a5f
#
_entry.id   a673f68ec8535224eb9bc65bea9c9a5f
#
_cell.length_a   1.000
_cell.length_b   1.000
_cell.length_c   1.000
_cell.angle_alpha   90.00
_cell.angle_beta   90.00
_cell.angle_gamma   90.00
#
_symmetry.space_group_name_H-M   'P 1'
#
loop_
_entity.id
_entity.type
_entity.pdbx_description
1 polymer ?
#
loop_
_entity_poly.entity_id
_entity_poly.type
_entity_poly.pdbx_seq_one_letter_code
_entity_poly.pdbx_strand_id
1 'polypeptide(L)'
;MTKRAVRTLLVMELEIVRQVRAPMGSRKRVVMIAHDNRKHDLIDWATYNSETLSHHELAATGTTGKLLADALGLEIHRYLSGPMGGDQQIGAAIAEGRVDLVVFFWDPLEPQPHDVDVKALLRIAVVYNTPIACNRSTADFLLSSPLMDEHYAPFANTVTGGNAPVRTAAIADP
;
A
#
# COMPACT_ATOMS: atom_id res chain seq x y z
N MET A 1 20.21 -10.56 40.44
CA MET A 1 20.32 -10.52 38.97
C MET A 1 21.56 -9.73 38.59
N THR A 2 22.47 -10.32 37.83
CA THR A 2 23.74 -9.66 37.44
C THR A 2 23.47 -8.63 36.33
N LYS A 3 24.25 -7.54 36.29
CA LYS A 3 24.17 -6.50 35.25
C LYS A 3 24.22 -7.07 33.82
N ARG A 4 24.82 -8.25 33.66
CA ARG A 4 24.91 -8.98 32.38
C ARG A 4 23.54 -9.57 31.97
N ALA A 5 22.77 -10.11 32.92
CA ALA A 5 21.43 -10.66 32.64
C ALA A 5 20.41 -9.56 32.29
N VAL A 6 20.50 -8.40 32.95
CA VAL A 6 19.65 -7.24 32.64
C VAL A 6 19.96 -6.68 31.24
N ARG A 7 21.26 -6.65 30.87
CA ARG A 7 21.68 -6.18 29.54
C ARG A 7 21.25 -7.15 28.42
N THR A 8 21.28 -8.47 28.69
CA THR A 8 20.78 -9.49 27.73
C THR A 8 19.26 -9.44 27.58
N LEU A 9 18.52 -9.26 28.67
CA LEU A 9 17.08 -9.06 28.64
C LEU A 9 16.69 -7.76 27.89
N LEU A 10 17.41 -6.66 28.16
CA LEU A 10 17.19 -5.38 27.49
C LEU A 10 17.50 -5.45 25.98
N VAL A 11 18.53 -6.22 25.58
CA VAL A 11 18.87 -6.46 24.18
C VAL A 11 17.84 -7.38 23.51
N MET A 12 17.30 -8.38 24.23
CA MET A 12 16.23 -9.24 23.73
C MET A 12 14.87 -8.51 23.65
N GLU A 13 14.60 -7.54 24.55
CA GLU A 13 13.43 -6.67 24.44
C GLU A 13 13.59 -5.59 23.36
N LEU A 14 14.80 -5.24 22.96
CA LEU A 14 15.10 -4.32 21.86
C LEU A 14 15.22 -5.02 20.49
N GLU A 15 15.26 -6.35 20.46
CA GLU A 15 14.89 -7.14 19.27
C GLU A 15 13.37 -7.18 19.12
N ILE A 16 12.72 -6.06 19.38
CA ILE A 16 11.37 -5.77 18.96
C ILE A 16 11.35 -5.98 17.45
N VAL A 17 10.66 -7.02 17.09
CA VAL A 17 10.32 -7.49 15.77
C VAL A 17 10.32 -6.32 14.78
N ARG A 18 11.46 -6.07 14.13
CA ARG A 18 11.51 -5.29 12.92
C ARG A 18 10.73 -6.11 11.91
N GLN A 19 9.46 -5.85 11.75
CA GLN A 19 8.77 -6.28 10.55
C GLN A 19 9.45 -5.56 9.39
N VAL A 20 10.47 -6.17 8.85
CA VAL A 20 11.10 -5.67 7.64
C VAL A 20 10.09 -5.98 6.53
N ARG A 21 9.35 -4.97 6.10
CA ARG A 21 8.63 -5.08 4.84
C ARG A 21 9.65 -5.44 3.77
N ALA A 22 9.30 -6.39 2.90
CA ALA A 22 10.17 -6.73 1.78
C ALA A 22 10.49 -5.45 0.99
N PRO A 23 11.75 -5.26 0.55
CA PRO A 23 12.13 -4.12 -0.28
C PRO A 23 11.21 -4.04 -1.50
N MET A 24 10.82 -2.83 -1.86
CA MET A 24 10.09 -2.54 -3.08
C MET A 24 11.08 -2.53 -4.24
N GLY A 25 10.78 -3.24 -5.33
CA GLY A 25 11.56 -3.17 -6.56
C GLY A 25 11.44 -1.81 -7.26
N SER A 26 12.16 -1.60 -8.36
CA SER A 26 11.98 -0.46 -9.25
C SER A 26 10.58 -0.48 -9.89
N ARG A 27 10.07 -1.65 -10.25
CA ARG A 27 8.68 -1.82 -10.68
C ARG A 27 7.77 -1.97 -9.47
N LYS A 28 6.97 -0.94 -9.18
CA LYS A 28 6.04 -0.92 -8.03
C LYS A 28 4.73 -1.63 -8.36
N ARG A 29 4.11 -2.21 -7.33
CA ARG A 29 2.74 -2.75 -7.38
C ARG A 29 1.80 -1.69 -6.84
N VAL A 30 1.15 -0.96 -7.76
CA VAL A 30 0.30 0.19 -7.48
C VAL A 30 -1.17 -0.24 -7.50
N VAL A 31 -1.88 0.01 -6.40
CA VAL A 31 -3.33 -0.24 -6.30
C VAL A 31 -4.07 1.08 -6.39
N MET A 32 -5.06 1.15 -7.29
CA MET A 32 -5.90 2.33 -7.51
C MET A 32 -7.34 2.07 -7.08
N ILE A 33 -7.87 2.94 -6.24
CA ILE A 33 -9.21 2.87 -5.67
C ILE A 33 -9.87 4.24 -5.84
N ALA A 34 -11.15 4.28 -6.14
CA ALA A 34 -11.93 5.51 -6.09
C ALA A 34 -13.37 5.23 -5.65
N HIS A 35 -13.93 6.12 -4.83
CA HIS A 35 -15.39 6.19 -4.64
C HIS A 35 -16.09 6.62 -5.92
N ASP A 36 -17.37 6.33 -6.03
CA ASP A 36 -18.12 6.52 -7.29
C ASP A 36 -18.00 7.95 -7.83
N ASN A 37 -18.15 8.95 -6.99
CA ASN A 37 -18.02 10.37 -7.36
C ASN A 37 -16.58 10.80 -7.69
N ARG A 38 -15.58 9.98 -7.41
CA ARG A 38 -14.16 10.26 -7.64
C ARG A 38 -13.54 9.44 -8.76
N LYS A 39 -14.30 8.54 -9.38
CA LYS A 39 -13.77 7.70 -10.46
C LYS A 39 -13.28 8.51 -11.66
N HIS A 40 -14.04 9.55 -12.04
CA HIS A 40 -13.64 10.44 -13.14
C HIS A 40 -12.30 11.13 -12.83
N ASP A 41 -12.15 11.69 -11.63
CA ASP A 41 -10.91 12.34 -11.19
C ASP A 41 -9.72 11.37 -11.24
N LEU A 42 -9.92 10.11 -10.82
CA LEU A 42 -8.89 9.09 -10.85
C LEU A 42 -8.52 8.68 -12.29
N ILE A 43 -9.51 8.53 -13.18
CA ILE A 43 -9.28 8.18 -14.58
C ILE A 43 -8.50 9.30 -15.28
N ASP A 44 -8.89 10.55 -15.10
CA ASP A 44 -8.18 11.71 -15.65
C ASP A 44 -6.74 11.77 -15.16
N TRP A 45 -6.55 11.57 -13.86
CA TRP A 45 -5.22 11.54 -13.26
C TRP A 45 -4.37 10.40 -13.83
N ALA A 46 -4.93 9.20 -13.92
CA ALA A 46 -4.22 8.03 -14.44
C ALA A 46 -3.90 8.17 -15.94
N THR A 47 -4.80 8.77 -16.72
CA THR A 47 -4.58 9.03 -18.14
C THR A 47 -3.43 10.01 -18.34
N TYR A 48 -3.40 11.09 -17.57
CA TYR A 48 -2.29 12.06 -17.60
C TYR A 48 -0.95 11.41 -17.25
N ASN A 49 -0.96 10.47 -16.33
CA ASN A 49 0.24 9.78 -15.83
C ASN A 49 0.46 8.40 -16.47
N SER A 50 -0.18 8.11 -17.60
CA SER A 50 -0.21 6.76 -18.20
C SER A 50 1.17 6.21 -18.55
N GLU A 51 2.09 7.07 -19.01
CA GLU A 51 3.46 6.67 -19.32
C GLU A 51 4.19 6.16 -18.08
N THR A 52 4.19 6.92 -16.99
CA THR A 52 4.80 6.51 -15.72
C THR A 52 4.14 5.25 -15.17
N LEU A 53 2.80 5.20 -15.16
CA LEU A 53 2.06 4.06 -14.66
C LEU A 53 2.33 2.77 -15.47
N SER A 54 2.61 2.87 -16.75
CA SER A 54 2.90 1.71 -17.61
C SER A 54 4.17 0.94 -17.20
N HIS A 55 5.08 1.58 -16.48
CA HIS A 55 6.30 0.96 -15.97
C HIS A 55 6.05 0.13 -14.69
N HIS A 56 4.85 0.16 -14.14
CA HIS A 56 4.50 -0.47 -12.87
C HIS A 56 3.46 -1.60 -13.05
N GLU A 57 3.26 -2.39 -12.00
CA GLU A 57 2.19 -3.38 -11.95
C GLU A 57 0.95 -2.71 -11.38
N LEU A 58 -0.14 -2.72 -12.13
CA LEU A 58 -1.35 -1.99 -11.79
C LEU A 58 -2.45 -2.94 -11.30
N ALA A 59 -3.10 -2.54 -10.22
CA ALA A 59 -4.29 -3.20 -9.73
C ALA A 59 -5.34 -2.15 -9.32
N ALA A 60 -6.61 -2.51 -9.31
CA ALA A 60 -7.70 -1.63 -8.89
C ALA A 60 -8.92 -2.42 -8.41
N THR A 61 -9.85 -1.75 -7.73
CA THR A 61 -11.13 -2.33 -7.38
C THR A 61 -12.06 -2.47 -8.60
N GLY A 62 -12.86 -3.49 -8.60
CA GLY A 62 -13.84 -3.94 -9.60
C GLY A 62 -14.14 -3.01 -10.78
N THR A 63 -15.11 -2.09 -10.60
CA THR A 63 -15.53 -1.16 -11.67
C THR A 63 -14.45 -0.13 -12.01
N THR A 64 -13.71 0.35 -11.03
CA THR A 64 -12.59 1.28 -11.23
C THR A 64 -11.53 0.65 -12.12
N GLY A 65 -11.18 -0.62 -11.87
CA GLY A 65 -10.19 -1.35 -12.68
C GLY A 65 -10.61 -1.54 -14.13
N LYS A 66 -11.91 -1.78 -14.37
CA LYS A 66 -12.43 -1.85 -15.74
C LYS A 66 -12.29 -0.50 -16.47
N LEU A 67 -12.73 0.58 -15.84
CA LEU A 67 -12.66 1.92 -16.42
C LEU A 67 -11.23 2.36 -16.71
N LEU A 68 -10.30 2.07 -15.80
CA LEU A 68 -8.88 2.37 -15.99
C LEU A 68 -8.28 1.53 -17.12
N ALA A 69 -8.58 0.23 -17.21
CA ALA A 69 -8.08 -0.62 -18.29
C ALA A 69 -8.59 -0.13 -19.66
N ASP A 70 -9.87 0.25 -19.74
CA ASP A 70 -10.48 0.79 -20.97
C ASP A 70 -9.85 2.14 -21.37
N ALA A 71 -9.53 3.01 -20.41
CA ALA A 71 -8.98 4.34 -20.65
C ALA A 71 -7.49 4.33 -20.99
N LEU A 72 -6.70 3.47 -20.31
CA LEU A 72 -5.25 3.44 -20.43
C LEU A 72 -4.75 2.44 -21.49
N GLY A 73 -5.54 1.44 -21.84
CA GLY A 73 -5.10 0.32 -22.66
C GLY A 73 -4.04 -0.57 -21.99
N LEU A 74 -3.96 -0.53 -20.66
CA LEU A 74 -3.00 -1.28 -19.85
C LEU A 74 -3.66 -2.47 -19.17
N GLU A 75 -2.87 -3.50 -18.88
CA GLU A 75 -3.30 -4.62 -18.06
C GLU A 75 -3.43 -4.17 -16.60
N ILE A 76 -4.62 -4.35 -16.01
CA ILE A 76 -4.91 -3.99 -14.63
C ILE A 76 -5.52 -5.20 -13.91
N HIS A 77 -4.84 -5.68 -12.88
CA HIS A 77 -5.39 -6.70 -12.01
C HIS A 77 -6.62 -6.16 -11.25
N ARG A 78 -7.76 -6.87 -11.30
CA ARG A 78 -9.00 -6.41 -10.68
C ARG A 78 -9.34 -7.20 -9.43
N TYR A 79 -9.38 -6.50 -8.31
CA TYR A 79 -10.01 -6.95 -7.07
C TYR A 79 -11.53 -6.86 -7.17
N LEU A 80 -12.26 -7.35 -6.18
CA LEU A 80 -13.70 -7.09 -6.05
C LEU A 80 -13.97 -5.58 -5.88
N SER A 81 -15.21 -5.15 -6.05
CA SER A 81 -15.62 -3.79 -5.67
C SER A 81 -15.59 -3.63 -4.15
N GLY A 82 -15.41 -2.39 -3.64
CA GLY A 82 -15.34 -2.10 -2.21
C GLY A 82 -16.47 -2.78 -1.41
N PRO A 83 -17.76 -2.51 -1.73
CA PRO A 83 -18.89 -3.13 -1.01
C PRO A 83 -18.94 -4.67 -1.05
N MET A 84 -18.24 -5.27 -1.99
CA MET A 84 -18.15 -6.73 -2.15
C MET A 84 -16.88 -7.34 -1.54
N GLY A 85 -16.12 -6.58 -0.77
CA GLY A 85 -14.93 -7.04 -0.09
C GLY A 85 -13.61 -6.71 -0.80
N GLY A 86 -13.62 -5.81 -1.78
CA GLY A 86 -12.40 -5.37 -2.46
C GLY A 86 -11.39 -4.71 -1.51
N ASP A 87 -11.88 -3.92 -0.57
CA ASP A 87 -11.04 -3.23 0.41
C ASP A 87 -10.34 -4.23 1.35
N GLN A 88 -11.03 -5.30 1.74
CA GLN A 88 -10.45 -6.40 2.53
C GLN A 88 -9.40 -7.18 1.75
N GLN A 89 -9.63 -7.45 0.45
CA GLN A 89 -8.65 -8.11 -0.42
C GLN A 89 -7.37 -7.27 -0.54
N ILE A 90 -7.51 -5.95 -0.71
CA ILE A 90 -6.39 -5.03 -0.80
C ILE A 90 -5.67 -4.95 0.56
N GLY A 91 -6.41 -4.86 1.66
CA GLY A 91 -5.85 -4.88 3.01
C GLY A 91 -5.03 -6.15 3.28
N ALA A 92 -5.52 -7.31 2.87
CA ALA A 92 -4.79 -8.57 2.95
C ALA A 92 -3.53 -8.54 2.06
N ALA A 93 -3.63 -8.03 0.83
CA ALA A 93 -2.50 -7.90 -0.08
C ALA A 93 -1.40 -6.95 0.46
N ILE A 94 -1.79 -5.87 1.15
CA ILE A 94 -0.85 -4.99 1.87
C ILE A 94 -0.14 -5.76 2.98
N ALA A 95 -0.89 -6.49 3.81
CA ALA A 95 -0.33 -7.26 4.93
C ALA A 95 0.61 -8.38 4.47
N GLU A 96 0.36 -8.94 3.30
CA GLU A 96 1.21 -9.96 2.65
C GLU A 96 2.40 -9.36 1.88
N GLY A 97 2.53 -8.03 1.85
CA GLY A 97 3.61 -7.35 1.14
C GLY A 97 3.48 -7.42 -0.39
N ARG A 98 2.26 -7.59 -0.92
CA ARG A 98 1.97 -7.64 -2.36
C ARG A 98 1.52 -6.31 -2.97
N VAL A 99 1.51 -5.22 -2.18
CA VAL A 99 1.17 -3.86 -2.60
C VAL A 99 2.27 -2.92 -2.15
N ASP A 100 2.78 -2.09 -3.03
CA ASP A 100 3.84 -1.12 -2.73
C ASP A 100 3.30 0.29 -2.52
N LEU A 101 2.24 0.66 -3.22
CA LEU A 101 1.62 1.98 -3.18
C LEU A 101 0.11 1.87 -3.35
N VAL A 102 -0.64 2.67 -2.61
CA VAL A 102 -2.10 2.80 -2.78
C VAL A 102 -2.42 4.24 -3.19
N VAL A 103 -3.20 4.38 -4.27
CA VAL A 103 -3.83 5.64 -4.68
C VAL A 103 -5.33 5.48 -4.47
N PHE A 104 -5.86 6.16 -3.48
CA PHE A 104 -7.26 6.07 -3.10
C PHE A 104 -7.94 7.44 -3.17
N PHE A 105 -8.65 7.73 -4.27
CA PHE A 105 -9.43 8.96 -4.37
C PHE A 105 -10.73 8.81 -3.58
N TRP A 106 -10.60 9.12 -2.28
CA TRP A 106 -11.66 9.03 -1.31
C TRP A 106 -12.59 10.24 -1.39
N ASP A 107 -13.91 10.00 -1.28
CA ASP A 107 -14.90 11.05 -1.07
C ASP A 107 -15.33 11.08 0.40
N PRO A 108 -14.81 12.02 1.22
CA PRO A 108 -15.12 12.09 2.64
C PRO A 108 -16.49 12.73 2.93
N LEU A 109 -17.15 13.29 1.93
CA LEU A 109 -18.43 14.00 2.09
C LEU A 109 -19.62 13.11 1.75
N GLU A 110 -19.39 11.96 1.12
CA GLU A 110 -20.42 11.00 0.79
C GLU A 110 -20.36 9.79 1.76
N PRO A 111 -21.39 9.62 2.61
CA PRO A 111 -21.46 8.43 3.48
C PRO A 111 -21.51 7.15 2.65
N GLN A 112 -20.59 6.24 2.91
CA GLN A 112 -20.55 4.94 2.25
C GLN A 112 -21.01 3.85 3.22
N PRO A 113 -21.80 2.85 2.75
CA PRO A 113 -22.20 1.72 3.61
C PRO A 113 -21.02 0.95 4.20
N HIS A 114 -19.85 1.06 3.59
CA HIS A 114 -18.59 0.37 3.97
C HIS A 114 -17.49 1.30 4.50
N ASP A 115 -17.85 2.46 5.06
CA ASP A 115 -16.88 3.40 5.68
C ASP A 115 -15.95 2.75 6.71
N VAL A 116 -16.44 1.73 7.42
CA VAL A 116 -15.60 0.94 8.35
C VAL A 116 -14.45 0.24 7.62
N ASP A 117 -14.67 -0.22 6.40
CA ASP A 117 -13.66 -0.92 5.58
C ASP A 117 -12.61 0.07 5.08
N VAL A 118 -13.02 1.29 4.70
CA VAL A 118 -12.13 2.39 4.36
C VAL A 118 -11.19 2.70 5.52
N LYS A 119 -11.73 2.85 6.74
CA LYS A 119 -10.92 3.08 7.94
C LYS A 119 -9.97 1.91 8.24
N ALA A 120 -10.43 0.67 8.01
CA ALA A 120 -9.61 -0.51 8.17
C ALA A 120 -8.45 -0.53 7.16
N LEU A 121 -8.70 -0.17 5.90
CA LEU A 121 -7.68 -0.07 4.85
C LEU A 121 -6.63 0.99 5.18
N LEU A 122 -7.05 2.19 5.59
CA LEU A 122 -6.15 3.27 6.01
C LEU A 122 -5.27 2.82 7.18
N ARG A 123 -5.87 2.18 8.20
CA ARG A 123 -5.14 1.64 9.35
C ARG A 123 -4.09 0.61 8.91
N ILE A 124 -4.44 -0.33 8.03
CA ILE A 124 -3.51 -1.37 7.56
C ILE A 124 -2.36 -0.73 6.77
N ALA A 125 -2.64 0.23 5.90
CA ALA A 125 -1.58 0.95 5.18
C ALA A 125 -0.57 1.61 6.13
N VAL A 126 -1.04 2.24 7.21
CA VAL A 126 -0.17 2.85 8.24
C VAL A 126 0.61 1.79 9.01
N VAL A 127 -0.04 0.69 9.44
CA VAL A 127 0.61 -0.40 10.19
C VAL A 127 1.76 -1.00 9.40
N TYR A 128 1.57 -1.22 8.10
CA TYR A 128 2.57 -1.83 7.22
C TYR A 128 3.47 -0.79 6.52
N ASN A 129 3.39 0.49 6.92
CA ASN A 129 4.16 1.57 6.31
C ASN A 129 4.06 1.58 4.78
N THR A 130 2.84 1.36 4.27
CA THR A 130 2.54 1.41 2.84
C THR A 130 2.16 2.84 2.49
N PRO A 131 2.86 3.51 1.55
CA PRO A 131 2.46 4.82 1.06
C PRO A 131 1.02 4.79 0.54
N ILE A 132 0.22 5.76 0.97
CA ILE A 132 -1.16 5.90 0.52
C ILE A 132 -1.48 7.36 0.22
N ALA A 133 -1.98 7.62 -0.98
CA ALA A 133 -2.49 8.91 -1.41
C ALA A 133 -4.02 8.92 -1.32
N CYS A 134 -4.60 9.76 -0.46
CA CYS A 134 -6.05 9.87 -0.33
C CYS A 134 -6.66 11.00 -1.19
N ASN A 135 -5.85 11.68 -2.00
CA ASN A 135 -6.26 12.73 -2.92
C ASN A 135 -5.25 12.87 -4.07
N ARG A 136 -5.64 13.65 -5.09
CA ARG A 136 -4.83 13.87 -6.30
C ARG A 136 -3.46 14.46 -5.99
N SER A 137 -3.39 15.52 -5.20
CA SER A 137 -2.12 16.19 -4.91
C SER A 137 -1.11 15.26 -4.25
N THR A 138 -1.54 14.45 -3.28
CA THR A 138 -0.66 13.45 -2.67
C THR A 138 -0.22 12.39 -3.68
N ALA A 139 -1.12 11.97 -4.57
CA ALA A 139 -0.79 11.03 -5.65
C ALA A 139 0.26 11.59 -6.60
N ASP A 140 0.15 12.89 -6.96
CA ASP A 140 1.14 13.60 -7.80
C ASP A 140 2.53 13.59 -7.13
N PHE A 141 2.61 13.95 -5.83
CA PHE A 141 3.88 13.92 -5.08
C PHE A 141 4.48 12.52 -4.99
N LEU A 142 3.67 11.50 -4.77
CA LEU A 142 4.16 10.13 -4.70
C LEU A 142 4.68 9.66 -6.06
N LEU A 143 3.92 9.90 -7.14
CA LEU A 143 4.28 9.45 -8.47
C LEU A 143 5.50 10.20 -9.03
N SER A 144 5.69 11.46 -8.66
CA SER A 144 6.86 12.27 -9.06
C SER A 144 8.12 11.99 -8.24
N SER A 145 8.03 11.15 -7.22
CA SER A 145 9.18 10.80 -6.38
C SER A 145 10.15 9.90 -7.14
N PRO A 146 11.48 10.15 -7.08
CA PRO A 146 12.49 9.24 -7.62
C PRO A 146 12.39 7.81 -7.07
N LEU A 147 11.82 7.65 -5.87
CA LEU A 147 11.60 6.34 -5.24
C LEU A 147 10.60 5.45 -6.02
N MET A 148 9.87 6.00 -6.98
CA MET A 148 9.00 5.20 -7.85
C MET A 148 9.80 4.27 -8.75
N ASP A 149 10.95 4.72 -9.27
CA ASP A 149 11.78 3.98 -10.22
C ASP A 149 12.99 3.30 -9.57
N GLU A 150 13.22 3.52 -8.27
CA GLU A 150 14.34 2.99 -7.53
C GLU A 150 13.94 1.82 -6.61
N HIS A 151 14.91 0.99 -6.26
CA HIS A 151 14.74 0.05 -5.15
C HIS A 151 14.62 0.82 -3.84
N TYR A 152 13.58 0.53 -3.07
CA TYR A 152 13.32 1.21 -1.81
C TYR A 152 13.04 0.20 -0.68
N ALA A 153 13.82 0.28 0.38
CA ALA A 153 13.61 -0.51 1.60
C ALA A 153 12.98 0.38 2.69
N PRO A 154 11.65 0.33 2.87
CA PRO A 154 10.99 1.14 3.89
C PRO A 154 11.41 0.67 5.29
N PHE A 155 11.61 1.62 6.21
CA PHE A 155 11.77 1.28 7.62
C PHE A 155 10.48 0.65 8.14
N ALA A 156 10.62 -0.46 8.84
CA ALA A 156 9.47 -1.08 9.49
C ALA A 156 8.95 -0.19 10.62
N ASN A 157 7.64 -0.02 10.71
CA ASN A 157 7.03 0.54 11.90
C ASN A 157 7.22 -0.43 13.06
N THR A 158 7.69 0.08 14.19
CA THR A 158 7.78 -0.70 15.42
C THR A 158 6.36 -0.84 16.00
N VAL A 159 5.71 -1.96 15.73
CA VAL A 159 4.42 -2.27 16.39
C VAL A 159 4.74 -2.89 17.73
N THR A 160 4.61 -2.12 18.80
CA THR A 160 4.67 -2.64 20.17
C THR A 160 3.37 -3.37 20.48
N GLY A 161 3.43 -4.70 20.56
CA GLY A 161 2.35 -5.56 21.06
C GLY A 161 1.67 -6.42 19.99
N GLY A 162 2.02 -7.68 19.94
CA GLY A 162 1.35 -8.74 19.19
C GLY A 162 2.31 -9.64 18.43
N ASN A 163 2.10 -10.95 18.52
CA ASN A 163 2.82 -11.97 17.78
C ASN A 163 2.52 -11.86 16.27
N ALA A 164 3.19 -10.96 15.57
CA ALA A 164 3.17 -10.98 14.13
C ALA A 164 4.33 -11.87 13.63
N PRO A 165 4.10 -12.77 12.65
CA PRO A 165 5.15 -13.64 12.16
C PRO A 165 6.25 -12.81 11.50
N VAL A 166 7.48 -12.99 11.99
CA VAL A 166 8.68 -12.39 11.40
C VAL A 166 8.98 -13.10 10.08
N ARG A 167 8.77 -12.43 8.96
CA ARG A 167 9.38 -12.84 7.70
C ARG A 167 10.80 -12.28 7.66
N THR A 168 11.78 -13.10 7.98
CA THR A 168 13.18 -12.80 7.71
C THR A 168 13.40 -12.87 6.20
N ALA A 169 13.44 -11.71 5.53
CA ALA A 169 14.05 -11.64 4.22
C ALA A 169 15.57 -11.75 4.44
N ALA A 170 16.18 -12.81 3.94
CA ALA A 170 17.62 -12.92 3.87
C ALA A 170 18.14 -11.74 3.04
N ILE A 171 18.93 -10.87 3.66
CA ILE A 171 19.72 -9.89 2.93
C ILE A 171 20.78 -10.72 2.21
N ALA A 172 20.66 -10.83 0.88
CA ALA A 172 21.78 -11.29 0.08
C ALA A 172 22.83 -10.18 0.15
N ASP A 173 23.98 -10.49 0.77
CA ASP A 173 25.17 -9.64 0.70
C ASP A 173 25.61 -9.47 -0.76
N PRO A 174 26.22 -8.30 -1.09
CA PRO A 174 26.60 -7.91 -2.44
C PRO A 174 27.66 -8.82 -3.07
#